data_808cb9c8ee3cae1bafd223d392a2e151
#
_entry.id   808cb9c8ee3cae1bafd223d392a2e151
#
_cell.length_a   1.000
_cell.length_b   1.000
_cell.length_c   1.000
_cell.angle_alpha   90.00
_cell.angle_beta   90.00
_cell.angle_gamma   90.00
#
_symmetry.space_group_name_H-M   'P 1'
#
loop_
_entity.id
_entity.type
_entity.pdbx_description
1 polymer ?
#
loop_
_entity_poly.entity_id
_entity_poly.type
_entity_poly.pdbx_seq_one_letter_code
_entity_poly.pdbx_strand_id
1 'polypeptide(L)'
;MVLVDANVLLDILTQDEAWFSWSEQAMRGCLAEGLAINALIYAELSAGYRSIQELDAALNDSDLKRLPLPYEAGFLAGKAFVKYRRAGGQKRSPLPDFYSGAHAEISGLRLLTRDATRYRKYFPKVELIAP
;
A
#
# COMPACT_ATOMS: atom_id res chain seq x y z
N MET A 1 4.13 -13.25 -0.26
CA MET A 1 2.89 -12.49 -0.13
C MET A 1 3.12 -11.06 -0.62
N VAL A 2 2.11 -10.46 -1.19
CA VAL A 2 2.18 -9.13 -1.80
C VAL A 2 1.30 -8.16 -1.01
N LEU A 3 1.88 -7.08 -0.51
CA LEU A 3 1.14 -5.97 0.07
C LEU A 3 0.63 -5.08 -1.06
N VAL A 4 -0.68 -4.83 -1.10
CA VAL A 4 -1.33 -4.09 -2.19
C VAL A 4 -1.59 -2.66 -1.74
N ASP A 5 -0.98 -1.70 -2.43
CA ASP A 5 -1.16 -0.28 -2.12
C ASP A 5 -2.59 0.17 -2.41
N ALA A 6 -3.05 1.15 -1.67
CA ALA A 6 -4.41 1.68 -1.81
C ALA A 6 -4.70 2.19 -3.22
N ASN A 7 -3.72 2.78 -3.92
CA ASN A 7 -3.94 3.28 -5.28
C ASN A 7 -4.38 2.18 -6.26
N VAL A 8 -3.83 0.98 -6.12
CA VAL A 8 -4.21 -0.16 -6.98
C VAL A 8 -5.65 -0.60 -6.67
N LEU A 9 -5.99 -0.71 -5.39
CA LEU A 9 -7.35 -1.09 -4.98
C LEU A 9 -8.37 -0.04 -5.38
N LEU A 10 -8.03 1.24 -5.24
CA LEU A 10 -8.91 2.33 -5.65
C LEU A 10 -9.16 2.32 -7.16
N ASP A 11 -8.13 2.05 -7.96
CA ASP A 11 -8.28 1.94 -9.42
C ASP A 11 -9.33 0.89 -9.79
N ILE A 12 -9.32 -0.25 -9.08
CA ILE A 12 -10.25 -1.34 -9.33
C ILE A 12 -11.65 -1.00 -8.80
N LEU A 13 -11.74 -0.51 -7.57
CA LEU A 13 -13.02 -0.24 -6.91
C LEU A 13 -13.79 0.90 -7.59
N THR A 14 -13.09 1.91 -8.09
CA THR A 14 -13.70 3.05 -8.77
C THR A 14 -13.75 2.88 -10.29
N GLN A 15 -13.22 1.79 -10.82
CA GLN A 15 -13.10 1.53 -12.26
C GLN A 15 -12.42 2.71 -12.98
N ASP A 16 -11.26 3.09 -12.50
CA ASP A 16 -10.49 4.22 -13.04
C ASP A 16 -10.24 4.02 -14.53
N GLU A 17 -10.58 5.02 -15.35
CA GLU A 17 -10.47 4.92 -16.81
C GLU A 17 -9.04 4.66 -17.29
N ALA A 18 -8.06 5.27 -16.65
CA ALA A 18 -6.66 5.16 -17.06
C ALA A 18 -5.99 3.91 -16.52
N TRP A 19 -6.31 3.47 -15.30
CA TRP A 19 -5.51 2.50 -14.56
C TRP A 19 -6.21 1.20 -14.20
N PHE A 20 -7.53 1.10 -14.39
CA PHE A 20 -8.27 -0.11 -14.04
C PHE A 20 -7.63 -1.37 -14.63
N SER A 21 -7.36 -1.37 -15.94
CA SER A 21 -6.83 -2.55 -16.64
C SER A 21 -5.48 -2.97 -16.08
N TRP A 22 -4.57 -2.02 -15.89
CA TRP A 22 -3.25 -2.34 -15.35
C TRP A 22 -3.34 -2.87 -13.93
N SER A 23 -4.07 -2.18 -13.07
CA SER A 23 -4.19 -2.54 -11.64
C SER A 23 -4.87 -3.90 -11.47
N GLU A 24 -5.92 -4.16 -12.23
CA GLU A 24 -6.63 -5.44 -12.19
C GLU A 24 -5.75 -6.59 -12.66
N GLN A 25 -5.03 -6.43 -13.75
CA GLN A 25 -4.12 -7.44 -14.27
C GLN A 25 -2.95 -7.70 -13.32
N ALA A 26 -2.36 -6.64 -12.78
CA ALA A 26 -1.25 -6.77 -11.85
C ALA A 26 -1.67 -7.49 -10.57
N MET A 27 -2.83 -7.15 -10.02
CA MET A 27 -3.36 -7.79 -8.82
C MET A 27 -3.68 -9.27 -9.10
N ARG A 28 -4.29 -9.57 -10.24
CA ARG A 28 -4.57 -10.94 -10.67
C ARG A 28 -3.29 -11.77 -10.80
N GLY A 29 -2.22 -11.18 -11.31
CA GLY A 29 -0.92 -11.83 -11.42
C GLY A 29 -0.27 -12.17 -10.10
N CYS A 30 -0.70 -11.53 -9.02
CA CYS A 30 -0.16 -11.75 -7.67
C CYS A 30 -0.99 -12.70 -6.80
N LEU A 31 -2.12 -13.19 -7.30
CA LEU A 31 -3.05 -14.02 -6.51
C LEU A 31 -2.37 -15.27 -5.93
N ALA A 32 -1.49 -15.91 -6.69
CA ALA A 32 -0.82 -17.13 -6.25
C ALA A 32 0.11 -16.90 -5.05
N GLU A 33 0.69 -15.71 -4.92
CA GLU A 33 1.53 -15.35 -3.78
C GLU A 33 0.72 -15.00 -2.52
N GLY A 34 -0.55 -14.71 -2.68
CA GLY A 34 -1.40 -14.16 -1.64
C GLY A 34 -1.30 -12.63 -1.56
N LEU A 35 -2.45 -12.01 -1.37
CA LEU A 35 -2.59 -10.55 -1.31
C LEU A 35 -2.88 -10.11 0.11
N ALA A 36 -2.34 -8.97 0.51
CA ALA A 36 -2.52 -8.45 1.85
C ALA A 36 -2.68 -6.93 1.85
N ILE A 37 -3.33 -6.43 2.88
CA ILE A 37 -3.41 -5.00 3.21
C ILE A 37 -3.09 -4.82 4.69
N ASN A 38 -2.79 -3.60 5.08
CA ASN A 38 -2.67 -3.20 6.48
C ASN A 38 -3.70 -2.12 6.83
N ALA A 39 -3.74 -1.70 8.09
CA ALA A 39 -4.70 -0.71 8.55
C ALA A 39 -4.54 0.66 7.88
N LEU A 40 -3.33 1.03 7.46
CA LEU A 40 -3.09 2.31 6.77
C LEU A 40 -3.71 2.29 5.38
N ILE A 41 -3.54 1.21 4.65
CA ILE A 41 -4.16 1.00 3.33
C ILE A 41 -5.69 1.00 3.47
N TYR A 42 -6.19 0.28 4.46
CA TYR A 42 -7.63 0.24 4.77
C TYR A 42 -8.17 1.65 5.06
N ALA A 43 -7.43 2.44 5.84
CA ALA A 43 -7.81 3.81 6.16
C ALA A 43 -7.92 4.68 4.91
N GLU A 44 -6.99 4.55 3.98
CA GLU A 44 -7.03 5.30 2.71
C GLU A 44 -8.27 4.92 1.87
N LEU A 45 -8.64 3.65 1.87
CA LEU A 45 -9.86 3.19 1.17
C LEU A 45 -11.13 3.70 1.83
N SER A 46 -11.12 3.85 3.16
CA SER A 46 -12.30 4.21 3.96
C SER A 46 -12.92 5.54 3.57
N ALA A 47 -12.12 6.47 3.04
CA ALA A 47 -12.60 7.80 2.66
C ALA A 47 -13.75 7.75 1.62
N GLY A 48 -13.82 6.71 0.80
CA GLY A 48 -14.84 6.54 -0.23
C GLY A 48 -16.09 5.79 0.22
N TYR A 49 -16.18 5.37 1.49
CA TYR A 49 -17.26 4.53 1.98
C TYR A 49 -17.91 5.11 3.23
N ARG A 50 -19.20 4.82 3.43
CA ARG A 50 -19.98 5.37 4.54
C ARG A 50 -19.86 4.56 5.83
N SER A 51 -19.53 3.27 5.72
CA SER A 51 -19.48 2.37 6.87
C SER A 51 -18.45 1.27 6.66
N ILE A 52 -18.04 0.64 7.75
CA ILE A 52 -17.18 -0.53 7.73
C ILE A 52 -17.82 -1.65 6.89
N GLN A 53 -19.13 -1.85 7.07
CA GLN A 53 -19.87 -2.90 6.36
C GLN A 53 -19.83 -2.69 4.84
N GLU A 54 -19.97 -1.44 4.41
CA GLU A 54 -19.93 -1.09 2.99
C GLU A 54 -18.53 -1.35 2.39
N LEU A 55 -17.48 -0.92 3.08
CA LEU A 55 -16.11 -1.17 2.63
C LEU A 55 -15.77 -2.66 2.64
N ASP A 56 -16.13 -3.35 3.70
CA ASP A 56 -15.86 -4.79 3.81
C ASP A 56 -16.58 -5.58 2.71
N ALA A 57 -17.82 -5.19 2.37
CA ALA A 57 -18.55 -5.79 1.26
C ALA A 57 -17.85 -5.57 -0.08
N ALA A 58 -17.31 -4.37 -0.30
CA ALA A 58 -16.57 -4.05 -1.53
C ALA A 58 -15.27 -4.86 -1.64
N LEU A 59 -14.62 -5.18 -0.52
CA LEU A 59 -13.37 -5.94 -0.49
C LEU A 59 -13.57 -7.46 -0.41
N ASN A 60 -14.80 -7.92 -0.21
CA ASN A 60 -15.10 -9.32 0.13
C ASN A 60 -14.64 -10.32 -0.93
N ASP A 61 -14.72 -9.93 -2.21
CA ASP A 61 -14.33 -10.81 -3.34
C ASP A 61 -12.85 -10.76 -3.66
N SER A 62 -12.06 -9.97 -2.93
CA SER A 62 -10.67 -9.68 -3.28
C SER A 62 -9.67 -10.64 -2.64
N ASP A 63 -10.10 -11.49 -1.71
CA ASP A 63 -9.26 -12.45 -0.98
C ASP A 63 -8.02 -11.81 -0.34
N LEU A 64 -8.21 -10.62 0.24
CA LEU A 64 -7.14 -9.85 0.87
C LEU A 64 -6.98 -10.23 2.34
N LYS A 65 -5.78 -10.61 2.74
CA LYS A 65 -5.44 -10.78 4.14
C LYS A 65 -5.21 -9.43 4.81
N ARG A 66 -5.70 -9.28 6.02
CA ARG A 66 -5.47 -8.08 6.84
C ARG A 66 -4.35 -8.36 7.81
N LEU A 67 -3.21 -7.72 7.59
CA LEU A 67 -2.03 -7.88 8.42
C LEU A 67 -1.91 -6.74 9.42
N PRO A 68 -1.56 -7.03 10.69
CA PRO A 68 -1.22 -5.98 11.63
C PRO A 68 0.06 -5.27 11.19
N LEU A 69 0.14 -3.96 11.45
CA LEU A 69 1.35 -3.21 11.17
C LEU A 69 2.37 -3.46 12.29
N PRO A 70 3.54 -4.05 12.01
CA PRO A 70 4.54 -4.28 13.07
C PRO A 70 5.08 -2.96 13.64
N TYR A 71 5.39 -2.94 14.93
CA TYR A 71 6.01 -1.76 15.55
C TYR A 71 7.36 -1.42 14.92
N GLU A 72 8.13 -2.43 14.51
CA GLU A 72 9.40 -2.24 13.80
C GLU A 72 9.21 -1.45 12.50
N ALA A 73 8.09 -1.67 11.82
CA ALA A 73 7.75 -0.89 10.63
C ALA A 73 7.47 0.57 11.00
N GLY A 74 6.87 0.83 12.15
CA GLY A 74 6.68 2.19 12.65
C GLY A 74 8.01 2.90 12.88
N PHE A 75 8.97 2.22 13.48
CA PHE A 75 10.30 2.79 13.69
C PHE A 75 11.00 3.10 12.35
N LEU A 76 10.97 2.17 11.41
CA LEU A 76 11.58 2.35 10.09
C LEU A 76 10.91 3.47 9.31
N ALA A 77 9.58 3.57 9.39
CA ALA A 77 8.81 4.67 8.78
C ALA A 77 9.25 6.02 9.36
N GLY A 78 9.47 6.10 10.66
CA GLY A 78 9.99 7.29 11.32
C GLY A 78 11.37 7.69 10.82
N LYS A 79 12.26 6.73 10.60
CA LYS A 79 13.59 6.99 10.04
C LYS A 79 13.53 7.47 8.59
N ALA A 80 12.66 6.88 7.78
CA ALA A 80 12.42 7.34 6.41
C ALA A 80 11.88 8.77 6.39
N PHE A 81 11.00 9.11 7.33
CA PHE A 81 10.46 10.44 7.47
C PHE A 81 11.55 11.47 7.82
N VAL A 82 12.50 11.13 8.69
CA VAL A 82 13.63 12.01 9.00
C VAL A 82 14.44 12.31 7.73
N LYS A 83 14.73 11.29 6.92
CA LYS A 83 15.41 11.47 5.62
C LYS A 83 14.61 12.38 4.68
N TYR A 84 13.30 12.17 4.62
CA TYR A 84 12.40 12.99 3.82
C TYR A 84 12.46 14.47 4.25
N ARG A 85 12.41 14.75 5.55
CA ARG A 85 12.50 16.11 6.08
C ARG A 85 13.84 16.76 5.78
N ARG A 86 14.94 16.04 5.93
CA ARG A 86 16.29 16.52 5.62
C ARG A 86 16.46 16.84 4.14
N ALA A 87 15.74 16.15 3.26
CA ALA A 87 15.74 16.41 1.83
C ALA A 87 14.81 17.55 1.42
N GLY A 88 14.24 18.29 2.38
CA GLY A 88 13.37 19.44 2.12
C GLY A 88 11.88 19.12 2.14
N GLY A 89 11.48 17.94 2.59
CA GLY A 89 10.08 17.57 2.71
C GLY A 89 9.34 18.44 3.71
N GLN A 90 8.11 18.83 3.39
CA GLN A 90 7.34 19.81 4.16
C GLN A 90 6.25 19.19 5.04
N LYS A 91 5.93 17.91 4.87
CA LYS A 91 4.94 17.25 5.72
C LYS A 91 5.47 17.14 7.16
N ARG A 92 4.56 17.20 8.14
CA ARG A 92 4.92 17.22 9.56
C ARG A 92 4.84 15.86 10.24
N SER A 93 4.25 14.88 9.57
CA SER A 93 4.13 13.52 10.08
C SER A 93 4.42 12.52 8.97
N PRO A 94 4.83 11.28 9.30
CA PRO A 94 5.06 10.26 8.28
C PRO A 94 3.83 10.03 7.42
N LEU A 95 4.04 9.90 6.12
CA LEU A 95 2.99 9.63 5.15
C LEU A 95 2.62 8.14 5.18
N PRO A 96 1.39 7.77 4.78
CA PRO A 96 1.00 6.35 4.72
C PRO A 96 1.97 5.47 3.94
N ASP A 97 2.56 5.99 2.85
CA ASP A 97 3.56 5.26 2.06
C ASP A 97 4.78 4.86 2.88
N PHE A 98 5.20 5.69 3.82
CA PHE A 98 6.33 5.35 4.69
C PHE A 98 6.03 4.13 5.56
N TYR A 99 4.80 4.02 6.07
CA TYR A 99 4.39 2.85 6.85
C TYR A 99 4.26 1.61 5.97
N SER A 100 3.66 1.73 4.79
CA SER A 100 3.50 0.58 3.89
C SER A 100 4.84 0.10 3.33
N GLY A 101 5.73 1.02 2.96
CA GLY A 101 7.08 0.66 2.53
C GLY A 101 7.88 -0.03 3.64
N ALA A 102 7.82 0.52 4.86
CA ALA A 102 8.47 -0.07 6.02
C ALA A 102 7.89 -1.44 6.36
N HIS A 103 6.56 -1.59 6.30
CA HIS A 103 5.89 -2.87 6.53
C HIS A 103 6.37 -3.94 5.54
N ALA A 104 6.42 -3.59 4.26
CA ALA A 104 6.90 -4.51 3.24
C ALA A 104 8.36 -4.92 3.49
N GLU A 105 9.22 -3.97 3.85
CA GLU A 105 10.64 -4.26 4.13
C GLU A 105 10.80 -5.16 5.35
N ILE A 106 10.18 -4.82 6.47
CA ILE A 106 10.32 -5.57 7.74
C ILE A 106 9.75 -6.99 7.61
N SER A 107 8.64 -7.15 6.91
CA SER A 107 7.95 -8.45 6.80
C SER A 107 8.32 -9.24 5.56
N GLY A 108 9.25 -8.75 4.75
CA GLY A 108 9.72 -9.45 3.55
C GLY A 108 8.62 -9.59 2.49
N LEU A 109 7.73 -8.60 2.37
CA LEU A 109 6.65 -8.62 1.40
C LEU A 109 7.06 -7.89 0.14
N ARG A 110 6.59 -8.36 -1.01
CA ARG A 110 6.59 -7.55 -2.23
C ARG A 110 5.51 -6.47 -2.10
N LEU A 111 5.66 -5.38 -2.81
CA LEU A 111 4.70 -4.28 -2.77
C LEU A 111 4.18 -4.00 -4.17
N LEU A 112 2.87 -4.11 -4.34
CA LEU A 112 2.18 -3.76 -5.58
C LEU A 112 1.67 -2.33 -5.47
N THR A 113 2.17 -1.46 -6.33
CA THR A 113 1.80 -0.05 -6.33
C THR A 113 1.77 0.50 -7.76
N ARG A 114 0.93 1.47 -7.99
CA ARG A 114 0.91 2.22 -9.26
C ARG A 114 1.96 3.33 -9.27
N ASP A 115 2.36 3.83 -8.09
CA ASP A 115 3.33 4.92 -7.95
C ASP A 115 4.52 4.46 -7.10
N ALA A 116 5.59 4.09 -7.79
CA ALA A 116 6.78 3.52 -7.16
C ALA A 116 7.80 4.55 -6.67
N THR A 117 7.65 5.83 -7.00
CA THR A 117 8.70 6.83 -6.83
C THR A 117 9.21 6.92 -5.39
N ARG A 118 8.29 7.09 -4.42
CA ARG A 118 8.67 7.24 -3.01
C ARG A 118 9.22 5.93 -2.43
N TYR A 119 8.68 4.80 -2.85
CA TYR A 119 9.16 3.50 -2.38
C TYR A 119 10.58 3.21 -2.86
N ARG A 120 10.89 3.49 -4.12
CA ARG A 120 12.26 3.32 -4.65
C ARG A 120 13.27 4.19 -3.92
N LYS A 121 12.87 5.38 -3.55
CA LYS A 121 13.75 6.33 -2.87
C LYS A 121 14.05 5.95 -1.42
N TYR A 122 13.03 5.56 -0.67
CA TYR A 122 13.16 5.37 0.79
C TYR A 122 13.20 3.91 1.23
N PHE A 123 12.77 3.00 0.38
CA PHE A 123 12.74 1.56 0.68
C PHE A 123 13.30 0.74 -0.48
N PRO A 124 14.58 0.98 -0.84
CA PRO A 124 15.17 0.35 -2.03
C PRO A 124 15.30 -1.18 -1.93
N LYS A 125 15.20 -1.73 -0.71
CA LYS A 125 15.25 -3.19 -0.50
C LYS A 125 13.93 -3.89 -0.81
N VAL A 126 12.83 -3.14 -0.90
CA VAL A 126 11.51 -3.72 -1.19
C VAL A 126 11.40 -4.03 -2.67
N GLU A 127 11.02 -5.24 -2.98
CA GLU A 127 10.74 -5.63 -4.37
C GLU A 127 9.35 -5.10 -4.76
N LEU A 128 9.33 -4.23 -5.77
CA LEU A 128 8.12 -3.57 -6.22
C LEU A 128 7.53 -4.24 -7.46
N ILE A 129 6.20 -4.25 -7.53
CA ILE A 129 5.45 -4.56 -8.75
C ILE A 129 4.77 -3.24 -9.14
N ALA A 130 5.25 -2.64 -10.22
CA ALA A 130 4.82 -1.31 -10.65
C ALA A 130 4.86 -1.21 -12.16
N PRO A 131 4.09 -0.25 -12.75
CA PRO A 131 4.09 -0.05 -14.20
C PRO A 131 5.39 0.50 -14.74
#